data_ea95324335e53aca6dbe82fa87df11fe
#
_entry.id   ea95324335e53aca6dbe82fa87df11fe
#
_cell.length_a   1.000
_cell.length_b   1.000
_cell.length_c   1.000
_cell.angle_alpha   90.00
_cell.angle_beta   90.00
_cell.angle_gamma   90.00
#
_symmetry.space_group_name_H-M   'P 1'
#
loop_
_entity.id
_entity.type
_entity.pdbx_description
1 polymer ?
#
loop_
_entity_poly.entity_id
_entity_poly.type
_entity_poly.pdbx_seq_one_letter_code
_entity_poly.pdbx_strand_id
1 'polypeptide(L)'
;TPDGVESQLGVNHLGHFLLSGLLFERIEESAGRIVVVGSNAYKMGLKKIQFDDLNFDSNYTAWNAYAQSKLAQMMFAYELQRRIHAGGKQVGVFVCHPGASRTNLLMDTASTFNKILWSLLSRFIAQSAEKGAWPEVMCATESDLETETLYGPTKRVDTVGPVGECALVPVALNTEMASTLWKTSEQKTGFVWRL
;
A
#
# COMPACT_ATOMS: atom_id res chain seq x y z
N THR A 1 5.62 9.56 -15.31
CA THR A 1 7.03 9.75 -14.92
C THR A 1 7.91 9.89 -16.16
N PRO A 2 9.17 10.39 -16.03
CA PRO A 2 10.13 10.36 -17.13
C PRO A 2 10.38 8.96 -17.70
N ASP A 3 10.20 7.93 -16.88
CA ASP A 3 10.38 6.51 -17.28
C ASP A 3 9.18 5.94 -18.04
N GLY A 4 8.18 6.75 -18.38
CA GLY A 4 6.99 6.31 -19.11
C GLY A 4 6.02 5.44 -18.29
N VAL A 5 6.01 5.60 -16.96
CA VAL A 5 5.09 4.89 -16.06
C VAL A 5 4.10 5.89 -15.45
N GLU A 6 2.84 5.46 -15.28
CA GLU A 6 1.84 6.24 -14.54
C GLU A 6 2.38 6.59 -13.15
N SER A 7 2.23 7.85 -12.73
CA SER A 7 2.96 8.39 -11.59
C SER A 7 2.63 7.72 -10.26
N GLN A 8 1.37 7.37 -10.03
CA GLN A 8 0.97 6.73 -8.78
C GLN A 8 1.41 5.26 -8.71
N LEU A 9 1.32 4.52 -9.82
CA LEU A 9 1.87 3.17 -9.91
C LEU A 9 3.39 3.18 -9.76
N GLY A 10 4.06 4.13 -10.42
CA GLY A 10 5.51 4.28 -10.36
C GLY A 10 6.02 4.54 -8.95
N VAL A 11 5.40 5.50 -8.25
CA VAL A 11 5.82 5.89 -6.89
C VAL A 11 5.34 4.87 -5.85
N ASN A 12 4.04 4.54 -5.83
CA ASN A 12 3.46 3.74 -4.76
C ASN A 12 3.80 2.25 -4.85
N HIS A 13 4.08 1.73 -6.05
CA HIS A 13 4.37 0.31 -6.23
C HIS A 13 5.78 0.03 -6.76
N LEU A 14 6.11 0.45 -7.99
CA LEU A 14 7.39 0.07 -8.61
C LEU A 14 8.60 0.62 -7.85
N GLY A 15 8.52 1.86 -7.35
CA GLY A 15 9.57 2.45 -6.52
C GLY A 15 9.78 1.67 -5.22
N HIS A 16 8.70 1.28 -4.54
CA HIS A 16 8.78 0.47 -3.33
C HIS A 16 9.23 -0.97 -3.60
N PHE A 17 8.80 -1.56 -4.71
CA PHE A 17 9.28 -2.87 -5.18
C PHE A 17 10.79 -2.87 -5.34
N LEU A 18 11.33 -1.89 -6.06
CA LEU A 18 12.76 -1.75 -6.30
C LEU A 18 13.53 -1.43 -5.01
N LEU A 19 13.06 -0.45 -4.23
CA LEU A 19 13.72 -0.02 -2.98
C LEU A 19 13.82 -1.18 -1.99
N SER A 20 12.72 -1.91 -1.79
CA SER A 20 12.70 -3.05 -0.88
C SER A 20 13.64 -4.15 -1.36
N GLY A 21 13.72 -4.38 -2.67
CA GLY A 21 14.64 -5.35 -3.26
C GLY A 21 16.11 -4.99 -3.06
N LEU A 22 16.46 -3.73 -3.28
CA LEU A 22 17.83 -3.22 -3.08
C LEU A 22 18.28 -3.27 -1.62
N LEU A 23 17.35 -3.15 -0.67
CA LEU A 23 17.63 -3.19 0.77
C LEU A 23 17.48 -4.58 1.38
N PHE A 24 16.97 -5.56 0.63
CA PHE A 24 16.50 -6.84 1.19
C PHE A 24 17.60 -7.59 1.95
N GLU A 25 18.80 -7.70 1.39
CA GLU A 25 19.93 -8.39 2.05
C GLU A 25 20.24 -7.77 3.43
N ARG A 26 20.19 -6.44 3.55
CA ARG A 26 20.42 -5.75 4.83
C ARG A 26 19.29 -5.97 5.83
N ILE A 27 18.06 -6.03 5.35
CA ILE A 27 16.90 -6.33 6.19
C ILE A 27 16.97 -7.77 6.68
N GLU A 28 17.35 -8.71 5.82
CA GLU A 28 17.52 -10.12 6.17
C GLU A 28 18.64 -10.34 7.19
N GLU A 29 19.81 -9.72 7.01
CA GLU A 29 20.94 -9.78 7.96
C GLU A 29 20.54 -9.37 9.38
N SER A 30 19.59 -8.46 9.53
CA SER A 30 19.11 -7.98 10.82
C SER A 30 17.87 -8.71 11.34
N ALA A 31 17.39 -9.76 10.65
CA ALA A 31 16.07 -10.38 10.88
C ALA A 31 14.96 -9.31 11.00
N GLY A 32 15.05 -8.31 10.12
CA GLY A 32 14.21 -7.13 10.15
C GLY A 32 12.83 -7.35 9.58
N ARG A 33 12.13 -6.24 9.34
CA ARG A 33 10.79 -6.27 8.77
C ARG A 33 10.57 -5.17 7.75
N ILE A 34 9.63 -5.40 6.86
CA ILE A 34 9.15 -4.44 5.86
C ILE A 34 7.72 -4.07 6.23
N VAL A 35 7.47 -2.77 6.42
CA VAL A 35 6.12 -2.25 6.68
C VAL A 35 5.62 -1.53 5.44
N VAL A 36 4.52 -2.01 4.87
CA VAL A 36 3.92 -1.46 3.66
C VAL A 36 2.67 -0.67 4.00
N VAL A 37 2.69 0.62 3.69
CA VAL A 37 1.57 1.53 3.98
C VAL A 37 0.55 1.50 2.84
N GLY A 38 -0.45 0.66 2.99
CA GLY A 38 -1.58 0.54 2.09
C GLY A 38 -2.61 1.67 2.21
N SER A 39 -3.80 1.42 1.69
CA SER A 39 -4.95 2.32 1.80
C SER A 39 -6.25 1.57 1.54
N ASN A 40 -7.33 1.92 2.22
CA ASN A 40 -8.67 1.40 1.93
C ASN A 40 -9.14 1.70 0.49
N ALA A 41 -8.47 2.58 -0.24
CA ALA A 41 -8.72 2.83 -1.66
C ALA A 41 -8.59 1.56 -2.51
N TYR A 42 -7.75 0.58 -2.12
CA TYR A 42 -7.56 -0.67 -2.85
C TYR A 42 -8.87 -1.44 -3.08
N LYS A 43 -9.83 -1.34 -2.15
CA LYS A 43 -11.13 -2.02 -2.21
C LYS A 43 -12.23 -1.17 -2.84
N MET A 44 -11.97 0.09 -3.18
CA MET A 44 -12.97 1.07 -3.64
C MET A 44 -12.89 1.38 -5.15
N GLY A 45 -11.78 1.07 -5.81
CA GLY A 45 -11.57 1.28 -7.25
C GLY A 45 -11.98 0.08 -8.10
N LEU A 46 -11.25 -0.17 -9.17
CA LEU A 46 -11.53 -1.23 -10.15
C LEU A 46 -11.42 -2.66 -9.58
N LYS A 47 -10.80 -2.82 -8.42
CA LYS A 47 -10.54 -4.13 -7.77
C LYS A 47 -9.83 -5.13 -8.67
N LYS A 48 -8.99 -4.65 -9.56
CA LYS A 48 -8.13 -5.44 -10.45
C LYS A 48 -6.91 -4.62 -10.86
N ILE A 49 -5.88 -5.29 -11.32
CA ILE A 49 -4.73 -4.67 -12.01
C ILE A 49 -5.00 -4.74 -13.50
N GLN A 50 -4.95 -3.61 -14.19
CA GLN A 50 -5.12 -3.52 -15.64
C GLN A 50 -3.78 -3.77 -16.34
N PHE A 51 -3.37 -5.04 -16.48
CA PHE A 51 -2.08 -5.39 -17.08
C PHE A 51 -1.93 -4.91 -18.54
N ASP A 52 -3.04 -4.86 -19.28
CA ASP A 52 -3.05 -4.41 -20.68
C ASP A 52 -2.98 -2.87 -20.81
N ASP A 53 -3.28 -2.14 -19.72
CA ASP A 53 -3.26 -0.67 -19.69
C ASP A 53 -2.87 -0.16 -18.28
N LEU A 54 -1.66 -0.51 -17.86
CA LEU A 54 -1.12 -0.14 -16.53
C LEU A 54 -1.03 1.38 -16.33
N ASN A 55 -0.85 2.12 -17.41
CA ASN A 55 -0.72 3.58 -17.40
C ASN A 55 -2.07 4.30 -17.46
N PHE A 56 -3.19 3.58 -17.68
CA PHE A 56 -4.48 4.20 -17.97
C PHE A 56 -4.42 5.14 -19.19
N ASP A 57 -3.72 4.74 -20.24
CA ASP A 57 -3.66 5.51 -21.49
C ASP A 57 -5.06 5.73 -22.07
N SER A 58 -5.99 4.79 -21.77
CA SER A 58 -7.41 4.93 -22.01
C SER A 58 -8.17 5.17 -20.71
N ASN A 59 -9.00 6.22 -20.64
CA ASN A 59 -9.93 6.50 -19.54
C ASN A 59 -9.25 6.75 -18.17
N TYR A 60 -8.19 7.55 -18.15
CA TYR A 60 -7.51 7.94 -16.93
C TYR A 60 -8.45 8.66 -15.95
N THR A 61 -8.47 8.19 -14.72
CA THR A 61 -8.94 8.96 -13.56
C THR A 61 -7.94 8.84 -12.43
N ALA A 62 -7.61 9.95 -11.80
CA ALA A 62 -6.65 9.97 -10.68
C ALA A 62 -7.07 9.00 -9.55
N TRP A 63 -8.38 8.82 -9.34
CA TRP A 63 -8.90 7.89 -8.35
C TRP A 63 -8.63 6.43 -8.71
N ASN A 64 -8.89 6.01 -9.95
CA ASN A 64 -8.63 4.62 -10.37
C ASN A 64 -7.13 4.32 -10.40
N ALA A 65 -6.31 5.26 -10.86
CA ALA A 65 -4.86 5.12 -10.82
C ALA A 65 -4.35 4.96 -9.37
N TYR A 66 -4.83 5.79 -8.45
CA TYR A 66 -4.51 5.68 -7.02
C TYR A 66 -4.96 4.33 -6.43
N ALA A 67 -6.22 3.95 -6.65
CA ALA A 67 -6.76 2.71 -6.12
C ALA A 67 -6.01 1.48 -6.65
N GLN A 68 -5.68 1.46 -7.96
CA GLN A 68 -4.87 0.40 -8.56
C GLN A 68 -3.45 0.38 -7.97
N SER A 69 -2.80 1.52 -7.81
CA SER A 69 -1.45 1.59 -7.24
C SER A 69 -1.42 1.05 -5.80
N LYS A 70 -2.46 1.33 -4.99
CA LYS A 70 -2.58 0.81 -3.63
C LYS A 70 -2.92 -0.67 -3.59
N LEU A 71 -3.73 -1.17 -4.52
CA LEU A 71 -3.94 -2.61 -4.68
C LEU A 71 -2.64 -3.32 -5.07
N ALA A 72 -1.90 -2.78 -6.04
CA ALA A 72 -0.62 -3.32 -6.47
C ALA A 72 0.40 -3.36 -5.31
N GLN A 73 0.46 -2.31 -4.50
CA GLN A 73 1.34 -2.23 -3.34
C GLN A 73 1.00 -3.29 -2.29
N MET A 74 -0.28 -3.53 -2.01
CA MET A 74 -0.70 -4.58 -1.06
C MET A 74 -0.45 -5.98 -1.60
N MET A 75 -0.77 -6.23 -2.89
CA MET A 75 -0.46 -7.50 -3.54
C MET A 75 1.04 -7.81 -3.52
N PHE A 76 1.88 -6.80 -3.77
CA PHE A 76 3.32 -6.92 -3.65
C PHE A 76 3.74 -7.38 -2.25
N ALA A 77 3.21 -6.77 -1.20
CA ALA A 77 3.56 -7.10 0.18
C ALA A 77 3.23 -8.56 0.53
N TYR A 78 2.02 -9.01 0.21
CA TYR A 78 1.60 -10.39 0.49
C TYR A 78 2.34 -11.42 -0.39
N GLU A 79 2.62 -11.10 -1.66
CA GLU A 79 3.44 -11.94 -2.52
C GLU A 79 4.88 -12.02 -2.02
N LEU A 80 5.45 -10.90 -1.59
CA LEU A 80 6.79 -10.86 -1.01
C LEU A 80 6.87 -11.76 0.23
N GLN A 81 5.92 -11.68 1.15
CA GLN A 81 5.88 -12.53 2.34
C GLN A 81 5.83 -14.01 1.97
N ARG A 82 4.99 -14.39 0.99
CA ARG A 82 4.91 -15.79 0.53
C ARG A 82 6.24 -16.29 -0.06
N ARG A 83 6.92 -15.44 -0.83
CA ARG A 83 8.22 -15.78 -1.43
C ARG A 83 9.31 -15.87 -0.38
N ILE A 84 9.36 -14.97 0.58
CA ILE A 84 10.27 -15.00 1.72
C ILE A 84 10.10 -16.30 2.50
N HIS A 85 8.86 -16.68 2.81
CA HIS A 85 8.56 -17.93 3.52
C HIS A 85 8.99 -19.16 2.70
N ALA A 86 8.69 -19.19 1.40
CA ALA A 86 9.09 -20.27 0.51
C ALA A 86 10.62 -20.40 0.37
N GLY A 87 11.37 -19.29 0.44
CA GLY A 87 12.82 -19.24 0.46
C GLY A 87 13.46 -19.56 1.82
N GLY A 88 12.65 -19.80 2.88
CA GLY A 88 13.14 -20.10 4.23
C GLY A 88 13.80 -18.92 4.94
N LYS A 89 13.51 -17.69 4.51
CA LYS A 89 14.12 -16.46 5.05
C LYS A 89 13.33 -15.89 6.24
N GLN A 90 14.01 -15.13 7.10
CA GLN A 90 13.48 -14.63 8.38
C GLN A 90 13.19 -13.13 8.34
N VAL A 91 12.42 -12.68 7.36
CA VAL A 91 11.97 -11.28 7.23
C VAL A 91 10.45 -11.25 7.29
N GLY A 92 9.90 -10.42 8.17
CA GLY A 92 8.44 -10.20 8.25
C GLY A 92 7.99 -9.06 7.34
N VAL A 93 6.89 -9.26 6.59
CA VAL A 93 6.25 -8.21 5.80
C VAL A 93 4.86 -7.94 6.35
N PHE A 94 4.64 -6.71 6.79
CA PHE A 94 3.38 -6.29 7.40
C PHE A 94 2.71 -5.20 6.58
N VAL A 95 1.39 -5.23 6.52
CA VAL A 95 0.60 -4.24 5.77
C VAL A 95 -0.28 -3.47 6.74
N CYS A 96 -0.21 -2.15 6.66
CA CYS A 96 -1.08 -1.28 7.44
C CYS A 96 -1.71 -0.18 6.58
N HIS A 97 -2.69 0.52 7.14
CA HIS A 97 -3.22 1.75 6.56
C HIS A 97 -3.58 2.77 7.65
N PRO A 98 -3.39 4.08 7.37
CA PRO A 98 -3.59 5.15 8.35
C PRO A 98 -5.07 5.50 8.62
N GLY A 99 -6.01 4.84 7.97
CA GLY A 99 -7.40 5.27 7.98
C GLY A 99 -7.63 6.60 7.26
N ALA A 100 -8.63 7.36 7.71
CA ALA A 100 -8.86 8.72 7.25
C ALA A 100 -8.11 9.70 8.17
N SER A 101 -6.90 10.10 7.76
CA SER A 101 -6.08 11.03 8.52
C SER A 101 -6.10 12.43 7.92
N ARG A 102 -6.05 13.45 8.78
CA ARG A 102 -5.95 14.85 8.35
C ARG A 102 -4.52 15.11 7.88
N THR A 103 -4.30 14.93 6.58
CA THR A 103 -3.04 15.23 5.90
C THR A 103 -3.29 16.22 4.77
N ASN A 104 -2.25 16.88 4.28
CA ASN A 104 -2.35 17.83 3.17
C ASN A 104 -2.55 17.14 1.80
N LEU A 105 -2.59 15.82 1.74
CA LEU A 105 -2.63 15.04 0.50
C LEU A 105 -3.76 15.43 -0.48
N LEU A 106 -4.92 15.85 0.06
CA LEU A 106 -6.08 16.26 -0.75
C LEU A 106 -6.19 17.78 -0.94
N MET A 107 -5.25 18.56 -0.39
CA MET A 107 -5.36 20.02 -0.31
C MET A 107 -4.70 20.76 -1.46
N ASP A 108 -3.70 20.18 -2.12
CA ASP A 108 -2.88 20.91 -3.08
C ASP A 108 -3.63 21.27 -4.38
N THR A 109 -4.61 20.45 -4.78
CA THR A 109 -5.40 20.67 -6.01
C THR A 109 -6.84 21.14 -5.76
N ALA A 110 -7.27 21.27 -4.51
CA ALA A 110 -8.65 21.63 -4.15
C ALA A 110 -8.89 23.15 -4.22
N SER A 111 -10.09 23.56 -4.66
CA SER A 111 -10.52 24.96 -4.61
C SER A 111 -10.59 25.46 -3.14
N THR A 112 -10.51 26.77 -2.93
CA THR A 112 -10.55 27.38 -1.59
C THR A 112 -11.80 26.98 -0.81
N PHE A 113 -12.96 26.90 -1.48
CA PHE A 113 -14.21 26.46 -0.85
C PHE A 113 -14.12 25.00 -0.39
N ASN A 114 -13.59 24.11 -1.20
CA ASN A 114 -13.38 22.70 -0.84
C ASN A 114 -12.38 22.55 0.31
N LYS A 115 -11.34 23.39 0.36
CA LYS A 115 -10.38 23.42 1.48
C LYS A 115 -11.05 23.77 2.80
N ILE A 116 -11.90 24.80 2.82
CA ILE A 116 -12.65 25.22 4.02
C ILE A 116 -13.63 24.12 4.44
N LEU A 117 -14.40 23.60 3.51
CA LEU A 117 -15.36 22.53 3.77
C LEU A 117 -14.67 21.27 4.31
N TRP A 118 -13.57 20.86 3.70
CA TRP A 118 -12.76 19.72 4.17
C TRP A 118 -12.16 19.99 5.55
N SER A 119 -11.65 21.19 5.81
CA SER A 119 -11.12 21.57 7.12
C SER A 119 -12.15 21.43 8.23
N LEU A 120 -13.41 21.77 7.96
CA LEU A 120 -14.50 21.63 8.92
C LEU A 120 -14.95 20.18 9.08
N LEU A 121 -15.20 19.46 7.97
CA LEU A 121 -15.67 18.08 7.98
C LEU A 121 -14.62 17.13 8.52
N SER A 122 -13.35 17.32 8.18
CA SER A 122 -12.25 16.45 8.61
C SER A 122 -12.08 16.37 10.13
N ARG A 123 -12.53 17.40 10.87
CA ARG A 123 -12.53 17.38 12.34
C ARG A 123 -13.43 16.29 12.91
N PHE A 124 -14.48 15.92 12.18
CA PHE A 124 -15.46 14.92 12.61
C PHE A 124 -15.27 13.54 12.03
N ILE A 125 -14.62 13.43 10.85
CA ILE A 125 -14.51 12.19 10.09
C ILE A 125 -13.08 11.66 9.96
N ALA A 126 -12.06 12.47 10.26
CA ALA A 126 -10.66 12.07 10.15
C ALA A 126 -9.93 12.21 11.50
N GLN A 127 -9.03 11.29 11.76
CA GLN A 127 -8.17 11.33 12.95
C GLN A 127 -6.94 12.24 12.74
N SER A 128 -6.21 12.52 13.83
CA SER A 128 -4.95 13.28 13.74
C SER A 128 -3.89 12.51 12.94
N ALA A 129 -2.89 13.22 12.40
CA ALA A 129 -1.76 12.58 11.72
C ALA A 129 -1.00 11.61 12.65
N GLU A 130 -0.85 11.98 13.94
CA GLU A 130 -0.26 11.13 14.96
C GLU A 130 -0.99 9.78 15.07
N LYS A 131 -2.32 9.79 15.19
CA LYS A 131 -3.12 8.56 15.24
C LYS A 131 -3.08 7.80 13.91
N GLY A 132 -2.91 8.50 12.80
CA GLY A 132 -2.70 7.89 11.49
C GLY A 132 -1.39 7.11 11.38
N ALA A 133 -0.36 7.51 12.12
CA ALA A 133 0.92 6.82 12.16
C ALA A 133 0.94 5.58 13.09
N TRP A 134 -0.01 5.44 14.02
CA TRP A 134 -0.01 4.32 14.96
C TRP A 134 -0.01 2.93 14.33
N PRO A 135 -0.74 2.64 13.24
CA PRO A 135 -0.66 1.34 12.56
C PRO A 135 0.75 1.04 12.03
N GLU A 136 1.45 2.05 11.53
CA GLU A 136 2.83 1.92 11.04
C GLU A 136 3.79 1.61 12.19
N VAL A 137 3.67 2.34 13.30
CA VAL A 137 4.47 2.10 14.51
C VAL A 137 4.19 0.70 15.06
N MET A 138 2.93 0.29 15.17
CA MET A 138 2.55 -1.05 15.60
C MET A 138 3.21 -2.12 14.71
N CYS A 139 3.06 -2.03 13.39
CA CYS A 139 3.69 -2.97 12.45
C CYS A 139 5.23 -2.97 12.54
N ALA A 140 5.84 -1.85 12.91
CA ALA A 140 7.27 -1.75 13.04
C ALA A 140 7.82 -2.33 14.36
N THR A 141 7.02 -2.34 15.44
CA THR A 141 7.53 -2.60 16.81
C THR A 141 6.94 -3.80 17.53
N GLU A 142 5.67 -4.16 17.26
CA GLU A 142 5.02 -5.28 17.94
C GLU A 142 5.56 -6.63 17.45
N SER A 143 5.76 -7.58 18.39
CA SER A 143 6.33 -8.90 18.10
C SER A 143 5.30 -9.90 17.57
N ASP A 144 4.07 -9.84 18.08
CA ASP A 144 3.06 -10.88 17.90
C ASP A 144 2.05 -10.49 16.82
N LEU A 145 2.54 -10.09 15.64
CA LEU A 145 1.72 -9.74 14.50
C LEU A 145 1.68 -10.85 13.46
N GLU A 146 0.49 -11.11 12.94
CA GLU A 146 0.29 -12.02 11.82
C GLU A 146 0.63 -11.33 10.49
N THR A 147 1.34 -12.04 9.64
CA THR A 147 1.51 -11.66 8.22
C THR A 147 0.23 -11.97 7.44
N GLU A 148 0.08 -11.51 6.23
CA GLU A 148 -1.15 -11.66 5.43
C GLU A 148 -2.41 -11.02 6.06
N THR A 149 -2.21 -10.14 7.04
CA THR A 149 -3.24 -9.35 7.72
C THR A 149 -3.11 -7.88 7.34
N LEU A 150 -4.20 -7.14 7.41
CA LEU A 150 -4.21 -5.68 7.26
C LEU A 150 -4.43 -5.04 8.61
N TYR A 151 -3.50 -4.19 9.05
CA TYR A 151 -3.61 -3.44 10.29
C TYR A 151 -4.04 -1.99 10.05
N GLY A 152 -4.92 -1.48 10.88
CA GLY A 152 -5.42 -0.12 10.75
C GLY A 152 -6.41 0.25 11.85
N PRO A 153 -7.04 1.43 11.78
CA PRO A 153 -8.08 1.81 12.70
C PRO A 153 -9.35 0.96 12.48
N THR A 154 -9.94 0.47 13.58
CA THR A 154 -11.00 -0.56 13.55
C THR A 154 -12.43 -0.03 13.69
N LYS A 155 -12.63 1.31 13.70
CA LYS A 155 -13.97 1.91 13.81
C LYS A 155 -14.34 2.68 12.54
N ARG A 156 -15.66 2.89 12.36
CA ARG A 156 -16.24 3.65 11.25
C ARG A 156 -15.71 3.17 9.88
N VAL A 157 -15.86 1.86 9.63
CA VAL A 157 -15.41 1.23 8.37
C VAL A 157 -13.90 1.45 8.15
N ASP A 158 -13.11 1.15 9.18
CA ASP A 158 -11.65 1.22 9.17
C ASP A 158 -11.09 2.62 8.85
N THR A 159 -11.76 3.67 9.32
CA THR A 159 -11.32 5.04 9.05
C THR A 159 -10.72 5.74 10.26
N VAL A 160 -11.17 5.40 11.47
CA VAL A 160 -10.73 6.00 12.74
C VAL A 160 -10.77 4.96 13.87
N GLY A 161 -10.16 5.26 15.01
CA GLY A 161 -10.28 4.48 16.25
C GLY A 161 -8.99 3.76 16.64
N PRO A 162 -9.07 2.78 17.56
CA PRO A 162 -7.91 2.01 17.96
C PRO A 162 -7.37 1.19 16.78
N VAL A 163 -6.07 0.91 16.82
CA VAL A 163 -5.41 0.06 15.84
C VAL A 163 -5.69 -1.41 16.14
N GLY A 164 -5.91 -2.19 15.11
CA GLY A 164 -6.13 -3.62 15.15
C GLY A 164 -6.24 -4.21 13.75
N GLU A 165 -6.68 -5.44 13.66
CA GLU A 165 -6.88 -6.12 12.39
C GLU A 165 -8.11 -5.58 11.66
N CYS A 166 -7.96 -5.34 10.39
CA CYS A 166 -8.99 -4.86 9.48
C CYS A 166 -9.36 -5.93 8.46
N ALA A 167 -10.61 -5.90 7.97
CA ALA A 167 -11.06 -6.85 6.97
C ALA A 167 -10.34 -6.67 5.63
N LEU A 168 -9.71 -7.74 5.15
CA LEU A 168 -9.14 -7.84 3.82
C LEU A 168 -10.19 -8.24 2.78
N VAL A 169 -10.15 -7.60 1.61
CA VAL A 169 -10.91 -8.04 0.45
C VAL A 169 -10.09 -9.08 -0.31
N PRO A 170 -10.68 -10.22 -0.72
CA PRO A 170 -9.96 -11.34 -1.33
C PRO A 170 -9.07 -10.99 -2.52
N VAL A 171 -9.39 -9.92 -3.25
CA VAL A 171 -8.58 -9.49 -4.40
C VAL A 171 -7.12 -9.18 -4.02
N ALA A 172 -6.87 -8.65 -2.81
CA ALA A 172 -5.50 -8.36 -2.35
C ALA A 172 -4.65 -9.62 -2.16
N LEU A 173 -5.29 -10.77 -1.94
CA LEU A 173 -4.66 -12.07 -1.73
C LEU A 173 -4.69 -12.96 -2.99
N ASN A 174 -5.11 -12.44 -4.15
CA ASN A 174 -5.15 -13.20 -5.39
C ASN A 174 -3.73 -13.51 -5.88
N THR A 175 -3.33 -14.77 -5.73
CA THR A 175 -1.96 -15.23 -5.99
C THR A 175 -1.57 -15.20 -7.46
N GLU A 176 -2.52 -15.47 -8.37
CA GLU A 176 -2.28 -15.44 -9.82
C GLU A 176 -2.00 -14.01 -10.28
N MET A 177 -2.87 -13.07 -9.87
CA MET A 177 -2.70 -11.65 -10.17
C MET A 177 -1.42 -11.09 -9.55
N ALA A 178 -1.10 -11.47 -8.31
CA ALA A 178 0.11 -11.07 -7.62
C ALA A 178 1.39 -11.61 -8.29
N SER A 179 1.38 -12.86 -8.74
CA SER A 179 2.50 -13.44 -9.50
C SER A 179 2.71 -12.75 -10.85
N THR A 180 1.63 -12.40 -11.54
CA THR A 180 1.69 -11.63 -12.80
C THR A 180 2.24 -10.23 -12.55
N LEU A 181 1.76 -9.55 -11.50
CA LEU A 181 2.24 -8.24 -11.08
C LEU A 181 3.73 -8.27 -10.72
N TRP A 182 4.18 -9.31 -10.02
CA TRP A 182 5.58 -9.49 -9.67
C TRP A 182 6.48 -9.53 -10.90
N LYS A 183 6.16 -10.40 -11.86
CA LYS A 183 6.91 -10.52 -13.12
C LYS A 183 6.92 -9.21 -13.91
N THR A 184 5.78 -8.54 -13.97
CA THR A 184 5.65 -7.23 -14.62
C THR A 184 6.52 -6.18 -13.93
N SER A 185 6.57 -6.21 -12.59
CA SER A 185 7.39 -5.28 -11.81
C SER A 185 8.89 -5.52 -12.01
N GLU A 186 9.33 -6.78 -12.06
CA GLU A 186 10.72 -7.12 -12.41
C GLU A 186 11.09 -6.62 -13.81
N GLN A 187 10.20 -6.80 -14.79
CA GLN A 187 10.42 -6.30 -16.16
C GLN A 187 10.50 -4.77 -16.22
N LYS A 188 9.59 -4.08 -15.51
CA LYS A 188 9.50 -2.62 -15.51
C LYS A 188 10.65 -1.96 -14.75
N THR A 189 11.14 -2.57 -13.69
CA THR A 189 12.25 -2.04 -12.86
C THR A 189 13.62 -2.53 -13.30
N GLY A 190 13.69 -3.59 -14.11
CA GLY A 190 14.94 -4.28 -14.44
C GLY A 190 15.59 -5.01 -13.26
N PHE A 191 14.90 -5.13 -12.13
CA PHE A 191 15.40 -5.74 -10.91
C PHE A 191 14.77 -7.11 -10.70
N VAL A 192 15.59 -8.14 -10.58
CA VAL A 192 15.16 -9.52 -10.29
C VAL A 192 15.47 -9.85 -8.84
N TRP A 193 14.43 -10.20 -8.07
CA TRP A 193 14.57 -10.59 -6.68
C TRP A 193 15.24 -11.95 -6.52
N ARG A 194 16.09 -12.08 -5.51
CA ARG A 194 16.77 -13.31 -5.11
C ARG A 194 16.29 -13.73 -3.71
N LEU A 195 15.18 -14.43 -3.66
CA LEU A 195 14.53 -14.90 -2.44
C LEU A 195 14.72 -16.39 -2.21
#